data_1728ca2a35f6f66cf2ac19f52798ee33
#
_entry.id   1728ca2a35f6f66cf2ac19f52798ee33
#
_cell.length_a   1.000
_cell.length_b   1.000
_cell.length_c   1.000
_cell.angle_alpha   90.00
_cell.angle_beta   90.00
_cell.angle_gamma   90.00
#
_symmetry.space_group_name_H-M   'P 1'
#
loop_
_entity.id
_entity.type
_entity.pdbx_description
1 polymer ?
#
loop_
_entity_poly.entity_id
_entity_poly.type
_entity_poly.pdbx_seq_one_letter_code
_entity_poly.pdbx_strand_id
1 'polypeptide(L)'
;MNGLSEALIARAVDFHGHKCPGLALGLRAAGWVLENLGSALDEEIVCVTETDMCAVDAIQALVGCTFGKGNLIHCDYGKVAFTFWRRSDDRAVRLVNVSRLMTRSESEESRVLKTLAFLGAPMTPEQKARHEGLRAEMIERILNAPFKEVFRVEEVSDPAPARARIMASVICTCCGEAVMESRSRRLGGKDYCIPCFRRLDDR
;
A
#
# COMPACT_ATOMS: atom_id res chain seq x y z
N MET A 1 -20.75 3.45 7.75
CA MET A 1 -19.42 3.88 7.21
C MET A 1 -18.66 4.46 8.38
N ASN A 2 -17.55 3.82 8.78
CA ASN A 2 -16.79 4.24 9.96
C ASN A 2 -15.97 5.49 9.60
N GLY A 3 -16.39 6.65 10.10
CA GLY A 3 -15.57 7.86 10.23
C GLY A 3 -15.11 8.62 8.98
N LEU A 4 -15.09 8.03 7.78
CA LEU A 4 -14.66 8.74 6.57
C LEU A 4 -15.79 9.53 5.94
N SER A 5 -15.55 10.84 5.75
CA SER A 5 -16.46 11.69 4.97
C SER A 5 -16.38 11.34 3.47
N GLU A 6 -17.44 11.68 2.73
CA GLU A 6 -17.45 11.52 1.26
C GLU A 6 -16.27 12.23 0.59
N ALA A 7 -15.85 13.38 1.11
CA ALA A 7 -14.71 14.12 0.61
C ALA A 7 -13.38 13.35 0.76
N LEU A 8 -13.17 12.64 1.87
CA LEU A 8 -11.99 11.80 2.04
C LEU A 8 -12.02 10.58 1.11
N ILE A 9 -13.19 9.98 0.94
CA ILE A 9 -13.34 8.86 -0.01
C ILE A 9 -13.05 9.35 -1.43
N ALA A 10 -13.60 10.49 -1.84
CA ALA A 10 -13.34 11.09 -3.15
C ALA A 10 -11.84 11.35 -3.36
N ARG A 11 -11.16 11.95 -2.37
CA ARG A 11 -9.71 12.19 -2.41
C ARG A 11 -8.90 10.91 -2.66
N ALA A 12 -9.23 9.81 -2.00
CA ALA A 12 -8.54 8.54 -2.22
C ALA A 12 -8.85 7.94 -3.60
N VAL A 13 -10.10 8.09 -4.07
CA VAL A 13 -10.51 7.65 -5.42
C VAL A 13 -9.80 8.46 -6.50
N ASP A 14 -9.72 9.77 -6.35
CA ASP A 14 -9.02 10.66 -7.29
C ASP A 14 -7.52 10.33 -7.35
N PHE A 15 -6.91 10.05 -6.19
CA PHE A 15 -5.51 9.62 -6.12
C PHE A 15 -5.28 8.27 -6.81
N HIS A 16 -6.16 7.30 -6.61
CA HIS A 16 -6.04 5.94 -7.15
C HIS A 16 -6.56 5.81 -8.60
N GLY A 17 -7.43 6.73 -9.03
CA GLY A 17 -8.03 6.78 -10.36
C GLY A 17 -9.34 6.02 -10.54
N HIS A 18 -9.73 5.13 -9.63
CA HIS A 18 -10.99 4.40 -9.71
C HIS A 18 -11.39 3.75 -8.38
N LYS A 19 -12.65 3.30 -8.27
CA LYS A 19 -13.11 2.50 -7.13
C LYS A 19 -12.83 1.01 -7.38
N CYS A 20 -12.22 0.34 -6.39
CA CYS A 20 -12.00 -1.11 -6.43
C CYS A 20 -12.05 -1.72 -5.02
N PRO A 21 -12.22 -3.04 -4.89
CA PRO A 21 -12.22 -3.71 -3.60
C PRO A 21 -10.91 -3.53 -2.80
N GLY A 22 -9.77 -3.47 -3.48
CA GLY A 22 -8.47 -3.21 -2.84
C GLY A 22 -8.41 -1.82 -2.22
N LEU A 23 -8.86 -0.78 -2.96
CA LEU A 23 -8.95 0.57 -2.43
C LEU A 23 -9.94 0.64 -1.24
N ALA A 24 -11.06 -0.09 -1.31
CA ALA A 24 -12.02 -0.15 -0.21
C ALA A 24 -11.41 -0.73 1.09
N LEU A 25 -10.53 -1.74 0.99
CA LEU A 25 -9.76 -2.22 2.14
C LEU A 25 -8.85 -1.12 2.69
N GLY A 26 -8.16 -0.40 1.83
CA GLY A 26 -7.31 0.73 2.22
C GLY A 26 -8.08 1.85 2.89
N LEU A 27 -9.27 2.20 2.39
CA LEU A 27 -10.19 3.17 3.02
C LEU A 27 -10.57 2.75 4.44
N ARG A 28 -10.85 1.46 4.66
CA ARG A 28 -11.17 0.94 5.98
C ARG A 28 -9.99 1.05 6.94
N ALA A 29 -8.79 0.68 6.49
CA ALA A 29 -7.57 0.80 7.29
C ALA A 29 -7.24 2.26 7.59
N ALA A 30 -7.26 3.14 6.56
CA ALA A 30 -7.00 4.57 6.73
C ALA A 30 -8.00 5.25 7.67
N GLY A 31 -9.30 4.93 7.55
CA GLY A 31 -10.33 5.46 8.43
C GLY A 31 -10.05 5.12 9.90
N TRP A 32 -9.71 3.86 10.18
CA TRP A 32 -9.36 3.44 11.53
C TRP A 32 -8.12 4.19 12.06
N VAL A 33 -7.09 4.35 11.21
CA VAL A 33 -5.86 5.06 11.60
C VAL A 33 -6.13 6.52 11.91
N LEU A 34 -6.91 7.21 11.06
CA LEU A 34 -7.29 8.60 11.29
C LEU A 34 -8.03 8.81 12.62
N GLU A 35 -8.92 7.88 12.98
CA GLU A 35 -9.67 7.93 14.24
C GLU A 35 -8.81 7.64 15.48
N ASN A 36 -7.81 6.75 15.37
CA ASN A 36 -7.07 6.22 16.53
C ASN A 36 -5.65 6.75 16.66
N LEU A 37 -4.99 7.11 15.56
CA LEU A 37 -3.61 7.59 15.53
C LEU A 37 -3.50 9.01 14.95
N GLY A 38 -4.45 9.46 14.13
CA GLY A 38 -4.41 10.73 13.43
C GLY A 38 -3.78 10.61 12.03
N SER A 39 -3.31 11.74 11.50
CA SER A 39 -2.66 11.83 10.18
C SER A 39 -1.21 12.32 10.33
N ALA A 40 -0.38 12.01 9.34
CA ALA A 40 1.00 12.48 9.25
C ALA A 40 1.08 13.66 8.29
N LEU A 41 1.38 14.85 8.79
CA LEU A 41 1.75 15.99 7.95
C LEU A 41 3.15 15.77 7.38
N ASP A 42 4.07 15.27 8.21
CA ASP A 42 5.43 14.91 7.84
C ASP A 42 5.72 13.45 8.24
N GLU A 43 6.55 13.19 9.23
CA GLU A 43 6.96 11.86 9.69
C GLU A 43 6.44 11.49 11.10
N GLU A 44 5.39 12.16 11.59
CA GLU A 44 4.81 11.88 12.91
C GLU A 44 4.25 10.45 13.00
N ILE A 45 3.74 9.95 11.86
CA ILE A 45 3.34 8.56 11.70
C ILE A 45 4.20 7.94 10.61
N VAL A 46 4.71 6.73 10.86
CA VAL A 46 5.36 5.89 9.85
C VAL A 46 4.52 4.63 9.64
N CYS A 47 4.41 4.19 8.41
CA CYS A 47 3.71 2.98 8.02
C CYS A 47 4.67 1.98 7.37
N VAL A 48 4.67 0.74 7.83
CA VAL A 48 5.21 -0.40 7.09
C VAL A 48 4.03 -1.12 6.44
N THR A 49 4.05 -1.22 5.12
CA THR A 49 3.08 -2.00 4.34
C THR A 49 3.68 -3.33 3.93
N GLU A 50 2.93 -4.44 4.11
CA GLU A 50 3.36 -5.78 3.71
C GLU A 50 2.81 -6.18 2.32
N THR A 51 2.30 -5.21 1.57
CA THR A 51 1.75 -5.35 0.22
C THR A 51 1.97 -4.08 -0.59
N ASP A 52 1.94 -4.21 -1.91
CA ASP A 52 1.96 -3.13 -2.92
C ASP A 52 0.61 -2.91 -3.62
N MET A 53 -0.47 -3.56 -3.12
CA MET A 53 -1.79 -3.48 -3.75
C MET A 53 -2.49 -2.12 -3.52
N CYS A 54 -3.60 -1.90 -4.24
CA CYS A 54 -4.41 -0.67 -4.26
C CYS A 54 -4.73 -0.06 -2.88
N ALA A 55 -4.76 -0.87 -1.81
CA ALA A 55 -5.03 -0.39 -0.45
C ALA A 55 -3.97 0.62 0.04
N VAL A 56 -2.74 0.52 -0.46
CA VAL A 56 -1.62 1.42 -0.11
C VAL A 56 -1.92 2.85 -0.51
N ASP A 57 -2.62 3.06 -1.62
CA ASP A 57 -2.95 4.39 -2.12
C ASP A 57 -3.88 5.15 -1.17
N ALA A 58 -4.82 4.47 -0.52
CA ALA A 58 -5.65 5.10 0.51
C ALA A 58 -4.81 5.51 1.75
N ILE A 59 -3.80 4.70 2.13
CA ILE A 59 -2.88 5.06 3.20
C ILE A 59 -2.07 6.31 2.82
N GLN A 60 -1.55 6.36 1.60
CA GLN A 60 -0.81 7.54 1.12
C GLN A 60 -1.70 8.79 1.07
N ALA A 61 -2.87 8.67 0.45
CA ALA A 61 -3.77 9.78 0.23
C ALA A 61 -4.36 10.35 1.53
N LEU A 62 -4.73 9.50 2.49
CA LEU A 62 -5.52 9.90 3.66
C LEU A 62 -4.69 10.03 4.93
N VAL A 63 -3.87 9.02 5.24
CA VAL A 63 -3.02 9.04 6.45
C VAL A 63 -1.83 9.94 6.26
N GLY A 64 -1.34 10.08 5.02
CA GLY A 64 -0.18 10.89 4.69
C GLY A 64 1.16 10.17 4.86
N CYS A 65 1.16 8.83 5.04
CA CYS A 65 2.37 8.04 4.93
C CYS A 65 2.67 7.82 3.45
N THR A 66 3.73 8.45 2.91
CA THR A 66 4.03 8.41 1.48
C THR A 66 5.44 7.91 1.22
N PHE A 67 5.63 7.28 0.07
CA PHE A 67 6.95 6.79 -0.36
C PHE A 67 7.97 7.93 -0.46
N GLY A 68 7.57 9.09 -1.00
CA GLY A 68 8.46 10.24 -1.21
C GLY A 68 8.93 10.92 0.09
N LYS A 69 8.12 10.90 1.16
CA LYS A 69 8.52 11.38 2.48
C LYS A 69 9.40 10.38 3.25
N GLY A 70 9.44 9.11 2.81
CA GLY A 70 10.19 8.05 3.48
C GLY A 70 9.51 7.48 4.72
N ASN A 71 8.28 7.91 5.03
CA ASN A 71 7.47 7.38 6.13
C ASN A 71 6.47 6.29 5.68
N LEU A 72 6.61 5.78 4.46
CA LEU A 72 5.97 4.57 3.96
C LEU A 72 7.05 3.59 3.53
N ILE A 73 7.14 2.47 4.22
CA ILE A 73 8.16 1.43 3.98
C ILE A 73 7.45 0.19 3.45
N HIS A 74 7.88 -0.31 2.30
CA HIS A 74 7.34 -1.53 1.71
C HIS A 74 8.20 -2.74 2.08
N CYS A 75 7.56 -3.74 2.68
CA CYS A 75 8.09 -5.09 2.88
C CYS A 75 7.27 -6.06 2.04
N ASP A 76 7.87 -6.62 1.00
CA ASP A 76 7.18 -7.50 0.05
C ASP A 76 6.90 -8.88 0.67
N TYR A 77 5.85 -8.95 1.50
CA TYR A 77 5.38 -10.21 2.11
C TYR A 77 4.10 -10.74 1.49
N GLY A 78 3.48 -10.00 0.56
CA GLY A 78 2.23 -10.36 -0.09
C GLY A 78 1.03 -10.43 0.85
N LYS A 79 1.09 -9.76 1.99
CA LYS A 79 0.01 -9.73 2.99
C LYS A 79 -0.67 -8.37 3.01
N VAL A 80 -2.00 -8.34 3.01
CA VAL A 80 -2.74 -7.10 3.21
C VAL A 80 -2.66 -6.74 4.70
N ALA A 81 -1.53 -6.18 5.08
CA ALA A 81 -1.23 -5.78 6.45
C ALA A 81 -0.43 -4.47 6.47
N PHE A 82 -0.69 -3.67 7.48
CA PHE A 82 -0.11 -2.34 7.67
C PHE A 82 0.25 -2.17 9.12
N THR A 83 1.52 -1.85 9.43
CA THR A 83 1.95 -1.50 10.78
C THR A 83 2.21 -0.01 10.85
N PHE A 84 1.61 0.66 11.81
CA PHE A 84 1.72 2.09 12.03
C PHE A 84 2.37 2.37 13.38
N TRP A 85 3.31 3.29 13.41
CA TRP A 85 3.90 3.86 14.63
C TRP A 85 3.60 5.34 14.68
N ARG A 86 3.04 5.81 15.81
CA ARG A 86 2.93 7.23 16.12
C ARG A 86 4.07 7.65 17.04
N ARG A 87 4.96 8.49 16.53
CA ARG A 87 6.23 8.83 17.20
C ARG A 87 6.07 9.69 18.45
N SER A 88 4.92 10.35 18.65
CA SER A 88 4.71 11.25 19.79
C SER A 88 4.55 10.51 21.11
N ASP A 89 4.10 9.25 21.09
CA ASP A 89 3.79 8.43 22.25
C ASP A 89 4.21 6.96 22.09
N ASP A 90 5.04 6.68 21.07
CA ASP A 90 5.54 5.35 20.72
C ASP A 90 4.44 4.29 20.52
N ARG A 91 3.20 4.71 20.32
CA ARG A 91 2.10 3.79 20.05
C ARG A 91 2.27 3.14 18.71
N ALA A 92 2.24 1.81 18.69
CA ALA A 92 2.37 1.02 17.48
C ALA A 92 1.25 -0.02 17.36
N VAL A 93 0.66 -0.12 16.17
CA VAL A 93 -0.43 -1.06 15.88
C VAL A 93 -0.24 -1.68 14.49
N ARG A 94 -0.57 -2.95 14.37
CA ARG A 94 -0.61 -3.66 13.09
C ARG A 94 -2.06 -4.02 12.75
N LEU A 95 -2.51 -3.58 11.59
CA LEU A 95 -3.79 -3.92 11.00
C LEU A 95 -3.59 -5.05 10.01
N VAL A 96 -4.20 -6.22 10.26
CA VAL A 96 -4.12 -7.38 9.38
C VAL A 96 -5.48 -7.66 8.79
N ASN A 97 -5.57 -7.72 7.47
CA ASN A 97 -6.81 -8.13 6.82
C ASN A 97 -7.12 -9.60 7.16
N VAL A 98 -8.28 -9.82 7.76
CA VAL A 98 -8.78 -11.14 8.12
C VAL A 98 -10.04 -11.51 7.35
N SER A 99 -10.50 -10.58 6.49
CA SER A 99 -11.76 -10.78 5.78
C SER A 99 -11.63 -11.90 4.75
N ARG A 100 -12.56 -12.81 4.83
CA ARG A 100 -12.79 -13.79 3.76
C ARG A 100 -13.78 -13.26 2.72
N LEU A 101 -14.08 -11.96 2.76
CA LEU A 101 -15.06 -11.34 1.87
C LEU A 101 -14.65 -11.46 0.40
N MET A 102 -13.34 -11.45 0.13
CA MET A 102 -12.79 -11.59 -1.21
C MET A 102 -12.66 -13.05 -1.69
N THR A 103 -12.70 -14.02 -0.76
CA THR A 103 -12.47 -15.44 -1.07
C THR A 103 -13.69 -16.33 -0.77
N ARG A 104 -14.65 -15.82 0.04
CA ARG A 104 -15.78 -16.63 0.49
C ARG A 104 -16.85 -16.74 -0.59
N SER A 105 -17.10 -17.96 -1.03
CA SER A 105 -18.23 -18.35 -1.89
C SER A 105 -18.38 -17.52 -3.17
N GLU A 106 -17.32 -17.46 -3.98
CA GLU A 106 -17.47 -16.98 -5.34
C GLU A 106 -18.27 -18.00 -6.15
N SER A 107 -19.34 -17.53 -6.81
CA SER A 107 -20.03 -18.32 -7.81
C SER A 107 -19.05 -18.65 -8.95
N GLU A 108 -19.28 -19.74 -9.66
CA GLU A 108 -18.50 -20.11 -10.85
C GLU A 108 -18.49 -18.97 -11.87
N GLU A 109 -19.63 -18.30 -12.08
CA GLU A 109 -19.75 -17.10 -12.89
C GLU A 109 -18.76 -16.00 -12.47
N SER A 110 -18.67 -15.69 -11.17
CA SER A 110 -17.76 -14.66 -10.65
C SER A 110 -16.30 -15.00 -10.91
N ARG A 111 -15.90 -16.26 -10.75
CA ARG A 111 -14.54 -16.72 -11.06
C ARG A 111 -14.22 -16.60 -12.53
N VAL A 112 -15.13 -17.01 -13.41
CA VAL A 112 -14.95 -16.88 -14.86
C VAL A 112 -14.78 -15.43 -15.26
N LEU A 113 -15.66 -14.53 -14.80
CA LEU A 113 -15.59 -13.11 -15.13
C LEU A 113 -14.30 -12.46 -14.61
N LYS A 114 -13.84 -12.79 -13.42
CA LYS A 114 -12.56 -12.31 -12.89
C LYS A 114 -11.37 -12.81 -13.70
N THR A 115 -11.40 -14.08 -14.11
CA THR A 115 -10.35 -14.65 -14.96
C THR A 115 -10.29 -13.97 -16.31
N LEU A 116 -11.45 -13.75 -16.96
CA LEU A 116 -11.50 -13.02 -18.23
C LEU A 116 -10.94 -11.61 -18.09
N ALA A 117 -11.32 -10.88 -17.02
CA ALA A 117 -10.82 -9.55 -16.75
C ALA A 117 -9.30 -9.53 -16.49
N PHE A 118 -8.78 -10.50 -15.72
CA PHE A 118 -7.35 -10.63 -15.42
C PHE A 118 -6.51 -10.91 -16.67
N LEU A 119 -7.01 -11.77 -17.56
CA LEU A 119 -6.33 -12.12 -18.81
C LEU A 119 -6.50 -11.06 -19.92
N GLY A 120 -7.29 -9.98 -19.67
CA GLY A 120 -7.63 -9.01 -20.72
C GLY A 120 -8.44 -9.61 -21.86
N ALA A 121 -9.13 -10.75 -21.60
CA ALA A 121 -9.89 -11.45 -22.60
C ALA A 121 -11.16 -10.69 -23.01
N PRO A 122 -11.65 -10.80 -24.25
CA PRO A 122 -12.88 -10.16 -24.67
C PRO A 122 -14.06 -10.62 -23.83
N MET A 123 -14.86 -9.66 -23.36
CA MET A 123 -16.13 -9.89 -22.66
C MET A 123 -17.28 -9.28 -23.44
N THR A 124 -18.45 -9.94 -23.42
CA THR A 124 -19.69 -9.34 -23.95
C THR A 124 -20.11 -8.13 -23.10
N PRO A 125 -20.95 -7.22 -23.62
CA PRO A 125 -21.50 -6.12 -22.84
C PRO A 125 -22.18 -6.58 -21.54
N GLU A 126 -22.92 -7.68 -21.58
CA GLU A 126 -23.61 -8.27 -20.43
C GLU A 126 -22.59 -8.79 -19.38
N GLN A 127 -21.51 -9.47 -19.82
CA GLN A 127 -20.45 -9.95 -18.96
C GLN A 127 -19.71 -8.79 -18.28
N LYS A 128 -19.44 -7.70 -19.00
CA LYS A 128 -18.83 -6.49 -18.43
C LYS A 128 -19.72 -5.87 -17.37
N ALA A 129 -21.00 -5.64 -17.68
CA ALA A 129 -21.95 -5.07 -16.72
C ALA A 129 -22.09 -5.96 -15.47
N ARG A 130 -22.13 -7.29 -15.64
CA ARG A 130 -22.20 -8.23 -14.52
C ARG A 130 -20.94 -8.20 -13.67
N HIS A 131 -19.75 -8.16 -14.28
CA HIS A 131 -18.47 -8.04 -13.58
C HIS A 131 -18.38 -6.73 -12.78
N GLU A 132 -18.80 -5.62 -13.35
CA GLU A 132 -18.85 -4.32 -12.68
C GLU A 132 -19.83 -4.33 -11.50
N GLY A 133 -21.01 -4.93 -11.66
CA GLY A 133 -21.97 -5.11 -10.59
C GLY A 133 -21.40 -5.91 -9.41
N LEU A 134 -20.76 -7.04 -9.68
CA LEU A 134 -20.12 -7.86 -8.64
C LEU A 134 -18.99 -7.11 -7.92
N ARG A 135 -18.23 -6.28 -8.63
CA ARG A 135 -17.22 -5.41 -8.03
C ARG A 135 -17.83 -4.36 -7.10
N ALA A 136 -18.90 -3.71 -7.56
CA ALA A 136 -19.63 -2.71 -6.75
C ALA A 136 -20.20 -3.34 -5.47
N GLU A 137 -20.85 -4.50 -5.58
CA GLU A 137 -21.36 -5.25 -4.43
C GLU A 137 -20.23 -5.61 -3.42
N MET A 138 -19.08 -6.01 -3.91
CA MET A 138 -17.92 -6.33 -3.07
C MET A 138 -17.39 -5.08 -2.34
N ILE A 139 -17.29 -3.94 -3.03
CA ILE A 139 -16.88 -2.66 -2.44
C ILE A 139 -17.83 -2.29 -1.29
N GLU A 140 -19.14 -2.32 -1.55
CA GLU A 140 -20.16 -2.00 -0.54
C GLU A 140 -20.08 -2.94 0.67
N ARG A 141 -19.87 -4.24 0.45
CA ARG A 141 -19.70 -5.21 1.55
C ARG A 141 -18.46 -4.89 2.39
N ILE A 142 -17.32 -4.57 1.78
CA ILE A 142 -16.10 -4.20 2.51
C ILE A 142 -16.31 -2.92 3.31
N LEU A 143 -16.93 -1.90 2.70
CA LEU A 143 -17.13 -0.60 3.34
C LEU A 143 -18.12 -0.67 4.50
N ASN A 144 -19.13 -1.54 4.43
CA ASN A 144 -20.21 -1.63 5.43
C ASN A 144 -20.02 -2.76 6.46
N ALA A 145 -19.12 -3.70 6.24
CA ALA A 145 -18.85 -4.77 7.20
C ALA A 145 -18.34 -4.20 8.55
N PRO A 146 -18.61 -4.84 9.70
CA PRO A 146 -17.99 -4.50 10.97
C PRO A 146 -16.45 -4.53 10.83
N PHE A 147 -15.75 -3.55 11.43
CA PHE A 147 -14.30 -3.41 11.25
C PHE A 147 -13.55 -4.71 11.59
N LYS A 148 -13.91 -5.35 12.70
CA LYS A 148 -13.32 -6.61 13.17
C LYS A 148 -13.48 -7.80 12.21
N GLU A 149 -14.41 -7.73 11.27
CA GLU A 149 -14.60 -8.73 10.22
C GLU A 149 -13.71 -8.46 9.00
N VAL A 150 -13.18 -7.23 8.90
CA VAL A 150 -12.29 -6.81 7.82
C VAL A 150 -10.83 -6.82 8.29
N PHE A 151 -10.55 -6.23 9.46
CA PHE A 151 -9.21 -6.14 10.02
C PHE A 151 -9.16 -6.60 11.47
N ARG A 152 -8.09 -7.31 11.82
CA ARG A 152 -7.65 -7.53 13.19
C ARG A 152 -6.62 -6.45 13.54
N VAL A 153 -6.75 -5.87 14.72
CA VAL A 153 -5.80 -4.91 15.29
C VAL A 153 -4.90 -5.66 16.26
N GLU A 154 -3.61 -5.51 16.12
CA GLU A 154 -2.58 -6.09 16.99
C GLU A 154 -1.70 -4.96 17.52
N GLU A 155 -1.51 -4.89 18.83
CA GLU A 155 -0.52 -3.98 19.43
C GLU A 155 0.89 -4.50 19.12
N VAL A 156 1.81 -3.58 18.82
CA VAL A 156 3.20 -3.89 18.45
C VAL A 156 4.13 -3.23 19.46
N SER A 157 5.11 -3.99 19.93
CA SER A 157 6.11 -3.49 20.88
C SER A 157 7.44 -3.12 20.24
N ASP A 158 7.61 -3.41 18.94
CA ASP A 158 8.84 -3.07 18.23
C ASP A 158 8.97 -1.55 18.08
N PRO A 159 10.20 -1.01 18.17
CA PRO A 159 10.43 0.41 18.00
C PRO A 159 10.11 0.88 16.59
N ALA A 160 9.71 2.15 16.46
CA ALA A 160 9.44 2.76 15.18
C ALA A 160 10.68 2.69 14.25
N PRO A 161 10.50 2.42 12.95
CA PRO A 161 11.57 2.56 11.97
C PRO A 161 12.23 3.94 12.06
N ALA A 162 13.53 4.00 11.78
CA ALA A 162 14.26 5.26 11.78
C ALA A 162 13.63 6.26 10.80
N ARG A 163 13.79 7.57 11.08
CA ARG A 163 13.38 8.62 10.14
C ARG A 163 14.19 8.54 8.84
N ALA A 164 13.60 9.07 7.77
CA ALA A 164 14.31 9.24 6.51
C ALA A 164 15.58 10.08 6.72
N ARG A 165 16.67 9.69 6.07
CA ARG A 165 17.95 10.38 6.17
C ARG A 165 18.27 11.07 4.85
N ILE A 166 18.72 12.32 4.96
CA ILE A 166 19.38 12.99 3.83
C ILE A 166 20.82 12.46 3.79
N MET A 167 21.15 11.78 2.69
CA MET A 167 22.45 11.17 2.48
C MET A 167 23.25 11.96 1.45
N ALA A 168 24.57 11.97 1.59
CA ALA A 168 25.45 12.52 0.56
C ALA A 168 25.30 11.73 -0.76
N SER A 169 25.62 12.38 -1.86
CA SER A 169 25.66 11.74 -3.17
C SER A 169 27.09 11.57 -3.63
N VAL A 170 27.39 10.43 -4.28
CA VAL A 170 28.63 10.16 -4.98
C VAL A 170 28.36 10.04 -6.48
N ILE A 171 29.38 10.27 -7.30
CA ILE A 171 29.25 10.17 -8.77
C ILE A 171 29.60 8.74 -9.19
N CYS A 172 28.68 8.10 -9.91
CA CYS A 172 28.92 6.79 -10.50
C CYS A 172 30.02 6.87 -11.55
N THR A 173 31.08 6.11 -11.36
CA THR A 173 32.24 6.11 -12.29
C THR A 173 31.86 5.64 -13.69
N CYS A 174 30.81 4.83 -13.84
CA CYS A 174 30.43 4.25 -15.14
C CYS A 174 29.48 5.16 -15.95
N CYS A 175 28.36 5.63 -15.34
CA CYS A 175 27.36 6.43 -16.05
C CYS A 175 27.45 7.93 -15.78
N GLY A 176 28.26 8.37 -14.82
CA GLY A 176 28.39 9.79 -14.45
C GLY A 176 27.23 10.36 -13.64
N GLU A 177 26.22 9.56 -13.31
CA GLU A 177 25.06 10.01 -12.55
C GLU A 177 25.34 10.06 -11.05
N ALA A 178 24.73 11.05 -10.37
CA ALA A 178 24.77 11.12 -8.91
C ALA A 178 23.93 9.99 -8.31
N VAL A 179 24.45 9.32 -7.31
CA VAL A 179 23.78 8.25 -6.56
C VAL A 179 23.99 8.45 -5.07
N MET A 180 22.93 8.25 -4.29
CA MET A 180 23.01 8.28 -2.84
C MET A 180 24.09 7.31 -2.35
N GLU A 181 25.02 7.75 -1.49
CA GLU A 181 26.16 6.93 -1.04
C GLU A 181 25.74 5.58 -0.46
N SER A 182 24.64 5.54 0.28
CA SER A 182 24.08 4.29 0.85
C SER A 182 23.49 3.34 -0.21
N ARG A 183 23.39 3.77 -1.47
CA ARG A 183 22.93 2.98 -2.62
C ARG A 183 24.04 2.80 -3.66
N SER A 184 25.27 3.21 -3.36
CA SER A 184 26.45 2.91 -4.18
C SER A 184 27.03 1.53 -3.83
N ARG A 185 27.86 1.02 -4.74
CA ARG A 185 28.69 -0.17 -4.57
C ARG A 185 30.11 0.18 -4.92
N ARG A 186 31.07 -0.22 -4.10
CA ARG A 186 32.49 0.07 -4.31
C ARG A 186 33.20 -1.14 -4.91
N LEU A 187 33.87 -0.92 -6.04
CA LEU A 187 34.66 -1.94 -6.73
C LEU A 187 35.98 -1.31 -7.25
N GLY A 188 37.11 -1.91 -6.89
CA GLY A 188 38.44 -1.40 -7.30
C GLY A 188 38.71 0.04 -6.88
N GLY A 189 38.19 0.46 -5.72
CA GLY A 189 38.33 1.82 -5.20
C GLY A 189 37.41 2.88 -5.84
N LYS A 190 36.55 2.48 -6.77
CA LYS A 190 35.59 3.36 -7.49
C LYS A 190 34.15 3.10 -7.08
N ASP A 191 33.30 4.15 -7.13
CA ASP A 191 31.92 4.06 -6.76
C ASP A 191 31.04 3.87 -8.01
N TYR A 192 30.06 2.97 -7.89
CA TYR A 192 29.13 2.61 -8.96
C TYR A 192 27.69 2.61 -8.42
N CYS A 193 26.73 3.07 -9.23
CA CYS A 193 25.32 2.84 -8.94
C CYS A 193 24.97 1.35 -9.08
N ILE A 194 23.90 0.90 -8.41
CA ILE A 194 23.51 -0.52 -8.42
C ILE A 194 23.34 -1.07 -9.85
N PRO A 195 22.66 -0.37 -10.81
CA PRO A 195 22.55 -0.88 -12.17
C PRO A 195 23.89 -1.05 -12.89
N CYS A 196 24.82 -0.11 -12.72
CA CYS A 196 26.15 -0.21 -13.34
C CYS A 196 27.00 -1.28 -12.68
N PHE A 197 26.95 -1.39 -11.36
CA PHE A 197 27.64 -2.45 -10.62
C PHE A 197 27.20 -3.83 -11.08
N ARG A 198 25.90 -4.09 -11.16
CA ARG A 198 25.35 -5.38 -11.62
C ARG A 198 25.87 -5.76 -13.00
N ARG A 199 25.92 -4.80 -13.95
CA ARG A 199 26.45 -5.08 -15.30
C ARG A 199 27.95 -5.41 -15.33
N LEU A 200 28.70 -4.94 -14.33
CA LEU A 200 30.15 -5.24 -14.21
C LEU A 200 30.43 -6.55 -13.48
N ASP A 201 29.50 -6.97 -12.61
CA ASP A 201 29.60 -8.16 -11.76
C ASP A 201 28.89 -9.38 -12.36
N ASP A 202 28.09 -9.21 -13.43
CA ASP A 202 27.45 -10.29 -14.18
C ASP A 202 28.54 -11.11 -14.93
N ARG A 203 28.92 -12.26 -14.31
CA ARG A 203 29.72 -13.33 -14.91
C ARG A 203 28.89 -14.61 -15.00
#